data_9a68c37463a4c4115cffdd0bda5a8681
#
_entry.id   9a68c37463a4c4115cffdd0bda5a8681
#
_cell.length_a   1.000
_cell.length_b   1.000
_cell.length_c   1.000
_cell.angle_alpha   90.00
_cell.angle_beta   90.00
_cell.angle_gamma   90.00
#
_symmetry.space_group_name_H-M   'P 1'
#
loop_
_entity.id
_entity.type
_entity.pdbx_description
1 polymer ?
#
loop_
_entity_poly.entity_id
_entity_poly.type
_entity_poly.pdbx_seq_one_letter_code
_entity_poly.pdbx_strand_id
1 'polypeptide(L)'
;MRRLAFAILGLFLAAQGQAQSIVPAPPQVAAEAFILVDAATGFVIASEKPDAALPPASLTKLMTSYVLANEIAEGRLSRDEQVVVSENSWSQNPVFNGSSLMWIEPGKDVTIGELERGIVIASGNDATVAVAEHIAGSEEAFAELMNQHAERLGLSNSHFMNSHGLPDPNHYTTARDLAKLSAAIIREFPEHYARYKELDYTYNDIKQYNRNKLLREDPSVDGLKTGYTSEAGYGLVASAKRGDMRLISVVLGTS
;
A
#
# COMPACT_ATOMS: atom_id res chain seq x y z
N MET A 1 19.27 -88.09 3.01
CA MET A 1 19.18 -87.11 4.09
C MET A 1 19.42 -85.71 3.46
N ARG A 2 18.33 -85.00 3.16
CA ARG A 2 18.35 -83.63 2.52
C ARG A 2 18.23 -82.57 3.63
N ARG A 3 19.21 -81.70 3.74
CA ARG A 3 19.17 -80.59 4.66
C ARG A 3 18.51 -79.38 3.95
N LEU A 4 17.34 -78.96 4.41
CA LEU A 4 16.70 -77.71 4.00
C LEU A 4 17.40 -76.56 4.73
N ALA A 5 17.96 -75.61 3.99
CA ALA A 5 18.41 -74.33 4.51
C ALA A 5 17.28 -73.30 4.38
N PHE A 6 16.78 -72.81 5.51
CA PHE A 6 15.86 -71.65 5.56
C PHE A 6 16.65 -70.34 5.47
N ALA A 7 16.44 -69.60 4.40
CA ALA A 7 16.93 -68.23 4.28
C ALA A 7 15.90 -67.26 4.88
N ILE A 8 16.22 -66.62 5.99
CA ILE A 8 15.43 -65.55 6.60
C ILE A 8 15.79 -64.28 5.89
N LEU A 9 14.89 -63.75 5.05
CA LEU A 9 15.00 -62.45 4.38
C LEU A 9 14.45 -61.39 5.34
N GLY A 10 15.34 -60.66 6.02
CA GLY A 10 14.97 -59.54 6.91
C GLY A 10 14.58 -58.32 6.06
N LEU A 11 13.31 -57.94 6.09
CA LEU A 11 12.82 -56.68 5.55
C LEU A 11 13.22 -55.54 6.50
N PHE A 12 14.23 -54.75 6.12
CA PHE A 12 14.48 -53.46 6.76
C PHE A 12 13.45 -52.44 6.22
N LEU A 13 12.38 -52.14 6.96
CA LEU A 13 11.56 -50.96 6.76
C LEU A 13 12.37 -49.76 7.23
N ALA A 14 12.94 -49.00 6.28
CA ALA A 14 13.47 -47.68 6.55
C ALA A 14 12.28 -46.73 6.76
N ALA A 15 11.95 -46.43 8.01
CA ALA A 15 11.06 -45.37 8.36
C ALA A 15 11.72 -44.05 7.97
N GLN A 16 11.32 -43.48 6.83
CA GLN A 16 11.67 -42.09 6.47
C GLN A 16 10.92 -41.18 7.41
N GLY A 17 11.57 -40.77 8.50
CA GLY A 17 11.10 -39.69 9.35
C GLY A 17 11.10 -38.43 8.52
N GLN A 18 9.95 -37.96 8.09
CA GLN A 18 9.80 -36.59 7.62
C GLN A 18 10.11 -35.67 8.79
N ALA A 19 11.26 -35.01 8.74
CA ALA A 19 11.56 -33.93 9.64
C ALA A 19 10.52 -32.83 9.37
N GLN A 20 9.53 -32.71 10.24
CA GLN A 20 8.64 -31.55 10.24
C GLN A 20 9.53 -30.32 10.47
N SER A 21 9.66 -29.48 9.45
CA SER A 21 10.26 -28.17 9.65
C SER A 21 9.36 -27.43 10.65
N ILE A 22 9.89 -27.21 11.87
CA ILE A 22 9.21 -26.38 12.87
C ILE A 22 9.25 -24.96 12.31
N VAL A 23 8.14 -24.54 11.66
CA VAL A 23 7.96 -23.14 11.29
C VAL A 23 7.72 -22.39 12.60
N PRO A 24 8.60 -21.44 12.99
CA PRO A 24 8.39 -20.64 14.19
C PRO A 24 7.05 -19.94 14.14
N ALA A 25 6.38 -19.83 15.28
CA ALA A 25 5.18 -18.99 15.36
C ALA A 25 5.51 -17.56 14.95
N PRO A 26 4.62 -16.86 14.21
CA PRO A 26 4.85 -15.46 13.89
C PRO A 26 4.97 -14.61 15.14
N PRO A 27 5.75 -13.52 15.11
CA PRO A 27 5.84 -12.60 16.25
C PRO A 27 4.47 -12.02 16.56
N GLN A 28 4.21 -11.76 17.84
CA GLN A 28 3.00 -11.02 18.23
C GLN A 28 3.17 -9.56 17.80
N VAL A 29 2.17 -9.04 17.08
CA VAL A 29 2.12 -7.65 16.63
C VAL A 29 0.99 -6.95 17.39
N ALA A 30 1.30 -5.85 18.07
CA ALA A 30 0.31 -5.04 18.78
C ALA A 30 -0.46 -4.17 17.77
N ALA A 31 -1.38 -4.79 17.04
CA ALA A 31 -2.20 -4.17 16.01
C ALA A 31 -3.62 -4.75 16.03
N GLU A 32 -4.59 -4.01 15.48
CA GLU A 32 -5.96 -4.53 15.34
C GLU A 32 -6.05 -5.58 14.23
N ALA A 33 -5.31 -5.38 13.14
CA ALA A 33 -5.21 -6.34 12.05
C ALA A 33 -3.83 -6.28 11.39
N PHE A 34 -3.34 -7.43 10.92
CA PHE A 34 -2.15 -7.47 10.08
C PHE A 34 -2.20 -8.64 9.09
N ILE A 35 -1.39 -8.51 8.04
CA ILE A 35 -1.09 -9.59 7.09
C ILE A 35 0.34 -9.45 6.57
N LEU A 36 1.01 -10.58 6.40
CA LEU A 36 2.29 -10.71 5.69
C LEU A 36 2.08 -11.69 4.53
N VAL A 37 2.38 -11.25 3.33
CA VAL A 37 2.20 -12.08 2.12
C VAL A 37 3.46 -12.11 1.27
N ASP A 38 3.64 -13.21 0.55
CA ASP A 38 4.53 -13.28 -0.61
C ASP A 38 3.87 -12.54 -1.79
N ALA A 39 4.56 -11.52 -2.31
CA ALA A 39 3.99 -10.64 -3.32
C ALA A 39 3.78 -11.30 -4.68
N ALA A 40 4.53 -12.37 -4.99
CA ALA A 40 4.45 -13.05 -6.27
C ALA A 40 3.28 -14.04 -6.33
N THR A 41 3.03 -14.74 -5.23
CA THR A 41 2.06 -15.82 -5.17
C THR A 41 0.76 -15.45 -4.44
N GLY A 42 0.80 -14.37 -3.64
CA GLY A 42 -0.29 -14.01 -2.72
C GLY A 42 -0.39 -14.94 -1.50
N PHE A 43 0.58 -15.85 -1.31
CA PHE A 43 0.58 -16.76 -0.17
C PHE A 43 0.66 -16.00 1.14
N VAL A 44 -0.28 -16.27 2.05
CA VAL A 44 -0.31 -15.64 3.38
C VAL A 44 0.65 -16.39 4.31
N ILE A 45 1.69 -15.69 4.75
CA ILE A 45 2.72 -16.22 5.64
C ILE A 45 2.26 -16.11 7.10
N ALA A 46 1.67 -14.97 7.45
CA ALA A 46 1.13 -14.71 8.78
C ALA A 46 -0.01 -13.69 8.68
N SER A 47 -1.02 -13.79 9.54
CA SER A 47 -2.08 -12.81 9.63
C SER A 47 -2.85 -12.88 10.94
N GLU A 48 -3.42 -11.76 11.33
CA GLU A 48 -4.44 -11.68 12.38
C GLU A 48 -5.55 -10.74 11.92
N LYS A 49 -6.80 -11.19 11.96
CA LYS A 49 -8.00 -10.44 11.51
C LYS A 49 -7.80 -9.72 10.16
N PRO A 50 -7.22 -10.37 9.13
CA PRO A 50 -6.81 -9.68 7.90
C PRO A 50 -7.97 -9.10 7.10
N ASP A 51 -9.19 -9.51 7.39
CA ASP A 51 -10.43 -9.10 6.72
C ASP A 51 -11.29 -8.15 7.59
N ALA A 52 -10.76 -7.68 8.73
CA ALA A 52 -11.43 -6.66 9.54
C ALA A 52 -11.50 -5.34 8.76
N ALA A 53 -12.70 -4.78 8.62
CA ALA A 53 -12.91 -3.47 8.01
C ALA A 53 -12.50 -2.38 9.01
N LEU A 54 -11.47 -1.61 8.64
CA LEU A 54 -10.87 -0.57 9.47
C LEU A 54 -10.68 0.73 8.67
N PRO A 55 -10.72 1.90 9.32
CA PRO A 55 -10.41 3.16 8.66
C PRO A 55 -8.96 3.15 8.15
N PRO A 56 -8.72 3.44 6.85
CA PRO A 56 -7.38 3.35 6.27
C PRO A 56 -6.48 4.53 6.59
N ALA A 57 -7.01 5.67 7.01
CA ALA A 57 -6.26 6.92 7.04
C ALA A 57 -5.54 7.15 5.67
N SER A 58 -4.31 7.69 5.68
CA SER A 58 -3.55 7.94 4.46
C SER A 58 -3.09 6.69 3.69
N LEU A 59 -3.42 5.48 4.12
CA LEU A 59 -3.25 4.28 3.29
C LEU A 59 -4.21 4.28 2.09
N THR A 60 -5.31 5.04 2.17
CA THR A 60 -6.19 5.40 1.04
C THR A 60 -5.43 5.85 -0.20
N LYS A 61 -4.33 6.58 0.00
CA LYS A 61 -3.50 7.13 -1.08
C LYS A 61 -2.82 6.08 -1.95
N LEU A 62 -2.79 4.81 -1.50
CA LEU A 62 -2.40 3.71 -2.37
C LEU A 62 -3.40 3.52 -3.51
N MET A 63 -4.71 3.66 -3.25
CA MET A 63 -5.72 3.60 -4.30
C MET A 63 -5.68 4.86 -5.19
N THR A 64 -5.55 6.05 -4.61
CA THR A 64 -5.35 7.30 -5.36
C THR A 64 -4.14 7.20 -6.30
N SER A 65 -3.03 6.66 -5.79
CA SER A 65 -1.81 6.41 -6.57
C SER A 65 -2.02 5.36 -7.66
N TYR A 66 -2.80 4.31 -7.38
CA TYR A 66 -3.12 3.28 -8.36
C TYR A 66 -3.92 3.87 -9.54
N VAL A 67 -4.95 4.68 -9.25
CA VAL A 67 -5.75 5.36 -10.28
C VAL A 67 -4.86 6.30 -11.10
N LEU A 68 -4.06 7.15 -10.45
CA LEU A 68 -3.14 8.07 -11.12
C LEU A 68 -2.16 7.33 -12.04
N ALA A 69 -1.55 6.26 -11.52
CA ALA A 69 -0.61 5.45 -12.30
C ALA A 69 -1.26 4.76 -13.50
N ASN A 70 -2.52 4.33 -13.35
CA ASN A 70 -3.31 3.76 -14.44
C ASN A 70 -3.59 4.81 -15.54
N GLU A 71 -3.99 6.03 -15.18
CA GLU A 71 -4.23 7.11 -16.14
C GLU A 71 -2.96 7.47 -16.94
N ILE A 72 -1.80 7.48 -16.26
CA ILE A 72 -0.51 7.71 -16.91
C ILE A 72 -0.14 6.53 -17.83
N ALA A 73 -0.31 5.29 -17.38
CA ALA A 73 0.04 4.10 -18.15
C ALA A 73 -0.81 3.93 -19.41
N GLU A 74 -2.09 4.34 -19.34
CA GLU A 74 -3.02 4.35 -20.47
C GLU A 74 -2.82 5.56 -21.41
N GLY A 75 -1.87 6.46 -21.09
CA GLY A 75 -1.57 7.65 -21.90
C GLY A 75 -2.64 8.73 -21.87
N ARG A 76 -3.55 8.70 -20.88
CA ARG A 76 -4.55 9.75 -20.67
C ARG A 76 -3.99 10.93 -19.91
N LEU A 77 -2.90 10.75 -19.15
CA LEU A 77 -2.15 11.79 -18.45
C LEU A 77 -0.66 11.72 -18.77
N SER A 78 0.00 12.85 -18.73
CA SER A 78 1.47 12.97 -18.76
C SER A 78 1.97 13.52 -17.43
N ARG A 79 3.15 13.05 -16.99
CA ARG A 79 3.81 13.60 -15.78
C ARG A 79 4.18 15.07 -15.91
N ASP A 80 4.38 15.56 -17.13
CA ASP A 80 4.71 16.97 -17.42
C ASP A 80 3.45 17.85 -17.55
N GLU A 81 2.26 17.26 -17.50
CA GLU A 81 1.00 17.96 -17.61
C GLU A 81 0.76 18.86 -16.39
N GLN A 82 0.36 20.12 -16.67
CA GLN A 82 0.06 21.13 -15.65
C GLN A 82 -1.33 20.92 -15.07
N VAL A 83 -1.43 21.03 -13.76
CA VAL A 83 -2.67 20.89 -13.01
C VAL A 83 -3.06 22.25 -12.42
N VAL A 84 -4.31 22.62 -12.60
CA VAL A 84 -4.87 23.84 -11.97
C VAL A 84 -5.24 23.50 -10.52
N VAL A 85 -4.61 24.21 -9.59
CA VAL A 85 -4.94 24.09 -8.17
C VAL A 85 -6.20 24.91 -7.89
N SER A 86 -7.25 24.24 -7.43
CA SER A 86 -8.53 24.86 -7.04
C SER A 86 -8.49 25.35 -5.57
N GLU A 87 -9.51 26.09 -5.17
CA GLU A 87 -9.73 26.43 -3.76
C GLU A 87 -9.96 25.18 -2.88
N ASN A 88 -10.54 24.11 -3.43
CA ASN A 88 -10.76 22.85 -2.70
C ASN A 88 -9.43 22.13 -2.44
N SER A 89 -8.53 22.13 -3.43
CA SER A 89 -7.21 21.49 -3.31
C SER A 89 -6.13 22.42 -2.71
N TRP A 90 -6.47 23.67 -2.37
CA TRP A 90 -5.54 24.60 -1.75
C TRP A 90 -5.10 24.10 -0.36
N SER A 91 -3.80 24.11 -0.12
CA SER A 91 -3.22 23.67 1.17
C SER A 91 -3.74 24.41 2.40
N GLN A 92 -4.29 25.61 2.23
CA GLN A 92 -4.92 26.38 3.31
C GLN A 92 -6.43 26.13 3.46
N ASN A 93 -7.02 25.23 2.68
CA ASN A 93 -8.41 24.83 2.89
C ASN A 93 -8.58 24.26 4.31
N PRO A 94 -9.54 24.78 5.10
CA PRO A 94 -9.74 24.37 6.49
C PRO A 94 -9.99 22.85 6.69
N VAL A 95 -10.48 22.15 5.68
CA VAL A 95 -10.68 20.69 5.72
C VAL A 95 -9.37 19.93 5.99
N PHE A 96 -8.23 20.51 5.60
CA PHE A 96 -6.90 19.91 5.77
C PHE A 96 -6.21 20.28 7.08
N ASN A 97 -6.83 21.08 7.96
CA ASN A 97 -6.21 21.52 9.20
C ASN A 97 -5.64 20.36 10.01
N GLY A 98 -4.35 20.43 10.35
CA GLY A 98 -3.64 19.39 11.11
C GLY A 98 -3.28 18.14 10.32
N SER A 99 -3.54 18.11 9.01
CA SER A 99 -3.24 16.97 8.14
C SER A 99 -1.90 17.13 7.39
N SER A 100 -1.51 16.12 6.63
CA SER A 100 -0.31 16.15 5.79
C SER A 100 -0.56 16.88 4.48
N LEU A 101 0.35 17.79 4.10
CA LEU A 101 0.22 18.64 2.94
C LEU A 101 1.48 18.61 2.06
N MET A 102 1.31 18.82 0.76
CA MET A 102 2.36 19.14 -0.20
C MET A 102 2.64 20.63 -0.26
N TRP A 103 1.69 21.48 0.17
CA TRP A 103 1.70 22.94 0.17
C TRP A 103 1.50 23.54 -1.22
N ILE A 104 0.52 23.00 -1.97
CA ILE A 104 0.08 23.62 -3.23
C ILE A 104 -0.85 24.80 -2.97
N GLU A 105 -0.86 25.75 -3.92
CA GLU A 105 -1.69 26.95 -3.83
C GLU A 105 -2.23 27.39 -5.20
N PRO A 106 -3.42 28.00 -5.28
CA PRO A 106 -3.97 28.53 -6.53
C PRO A 106 -3.03 29.53 -7.19
N GLY A 107 -2.94 29.46 -8.53
CA GLY A 107 -2.10 30.36 -9.32
C GLY A 107 -0.61 30.00 -9.34
N LYS A 108 -0.21 28.88 -8.74
CA LYS A 108 1.11 28.28 -8.90
C LYS A 108 1.04 27.08 -9.83
N ASP A 109 2.07 26.97 -10.65
CA ASP A 109 2.23 25.81 -11.52
C ASP A 109 2.58 24.56 -10.69
N VAL A 110 1.89 23.47 -10.97
CA VAL A 110 2.20 22.15 -10.42
C VAL A 110 1.94 21.07 -11.48
N THR A 111 2.86 20.16 -11.65
CA THR A 111 2.73 19.07 -12.62
C THR A 111 2.17 17.81 -11.97
N ILE A 112 1.60 16.91 -12.78
CA ILE A 112 1.20 15.56 -12.35
C ILE A 112 2.37 14.83 -11.68
N GLY A 113 3.60 14.94 -12.22
CA GLY A 113 4.77 14.30 -11.63
C GLY A 113 5.18 14.85 -10.27
N GLU A 114 4.93 16.14 -10.00
CA GLU A 114 5.12 16.75 -8.69
C GLU A 114 4.04 16.30 -7.71
N LEU A 115 2.78 16.28 -8.14
CA LEU A 115 1.66 15.75 -7.33
C LEU A 115 1.87 14.27 -6.99
N GLU A 116 2.34 13.45 -7.94
CA GLU A 116 2.71 12.04 -7.71
C GLU A 116 3.70 11.92 -6.54
N ARG A 117 4.78 12.74 -6.50
CA ARG A 117 5.73 12.77 -5.39
C ARG A 117 5.11 13.33 -4.10
N GLY A 118 4.33 14.39 -4.19
CA GLY A 118 3.63 14.97 -3.05
C GLY A 118 2.73 13.95 -2.33
N ILE A 119 2.00 13.13 -3.09
CA ILE A 119 1.15 12.06 -2.57
C ILE A 119 1.96 10.97 -1.88
N VAL A 120 3.00 10.47 -2.57
CA VAL A 120 3.78 9.30 -2.11
C VAL A 120 4.69 9.66 -0.94
N ILE A 121 5.42 10.76 -1.02
CA ILE A 121 6.48 11.15 -0.08
C ILE A 121 5.92 11.98 1.07
N ALA A 122 5.28 13.12 0.75
CA ALA A 122 4.74 14.04 1.74
C ALA A 122 3.41 13.59 2.33
N SER A 123 2.72 12.66 1.65
CA SER A 123 1.35 12.25 2.00
C SER A 123 0.35 13.41 1.88
N GLY A 124 0.54 14.33 0.91
CA GLY A 124 -0.24 15.54 0.73
C GLY A 124 -1.72 15.26 0.45
N ASN A 125 -2.61 15.73 1.33
CA ASN A 125 -4.06 15.64 1.11
C ASN A 125 -4.49 16.61 0.00
N ASP A 126 -3.93 17.81 0.01
CA ASP A 126 -4.07 18.82 -1.03
C ASP A 126 -3.73 18.27 -2.43
N ALA A 127 -2.59 17.58 -2.54
CA ALA A 127 -2.17 16.94 -3.79
C ALA A 127 -3.14 15.86 -4.27
N THR A 128 -3.76 15.09 -3.34
CA THR A 128 -4.74 14.06 -3.76
C THR A 128 -6.02 14.67 -4.31
N VAL A 129 -6.51 15.77 -3.71
CA VAL A 129 -7.70 16.46 -4.20
C VAL A 129 -7.43 17.10 -5.56
N ALA A 130 -6.25 17.73 -5.74
CA ALA A 130 -5.89 18.28 -7.06
C ALA A 130 -5.86 17.21 -8.16
N VAL A 131 -5.29 16.03 -7.87
CA VAL A 131 -5.30 14.88 -8.79
C VAL A 131 -6.73 14.39 -9.04
N ALA A 132 -7.54 14.29 -8.00
CA ALA A 132 -8.92 13.82 -8.10
C ALA A 132 -9.77 14.73 -9.00
N GLU A 133 -9.70 16.03 -8.77
CA GLU A 133 -10.42 17.02 -9.59
C GLU A 133 -9.92 17.03 -11.04
N HIS A 134 -8.61 16.91 -11.25
CA HIS A 134 -8.01 16.91 -12.58
C HIS A 134 -8.43 15.68 -13.40
N ILE A 135 -8.49 14.49 -12.78
CA ILE A 135 -8.84 13.23 -13.45
C ILE A 135 -10.35 13.10 -13.65
N ALA A 136 -11.14 13.39 -12.63
CA ALA A 136 -12.57 13.05 -12.60
C ALA A 136 -13.51 14.28 -12.53
N GLY A 137 -12.95 15.48 -12.42
CA GLY A 137 -13.74 16.74 -12.33
C GLY A 137 -14.21 17.06 -10.91
N SER A 138 -14.29 16.07 -10.00
CA SER A 138 -14.58 16.29 -8.58
C SER A 138 -14.00 15.15 -7.72
N GLU A 139 -13.86 15.38 -6.41
CA GLU A 139 -13.40 14.34 -5.49
C GLU A 139 -14.41 13.19 -5.37
N GLU A 140 -15.71 13.48 -5.41
CA GLU A 140 -16.76 12.46 -5.35
C GLU A 140 -16.71 11.54 -6.58
N ALA A 141 -16.59 12.09 -7.79
CA ALA A 141 -16.47 11.31 -9.01
C ALA A 141 -15.15 10.48 -9.02
N PHE A 142 -14.09 11.01 -8.41
CA PHE A 142 -12.84 10.28 -8.26
C PHE A 142 -12.99 9.13 -7.25
N ALA A 143 -13.71 9.32 -6.14
CA ALA A 143 -14.01 8.24 -5.19
C ALA A 143 -14.81 7.10 -5.85
N GLU A 144 -15.77 7.42 -6.73
CA GLU A 144 -16.45 6.42 -7.53
C GLU A 144 -15.48 5.66 -8.45
N LEU A 145 -14.55 6.36 -9.09
CA LEU A 145 -13.52 5.74 -9.92
C LEU A 145 -12.59 4.84 -9.09
N MET A 146 -12.21 5.27 -7.87
CA MET A 146 -11.45 4.43 -6.93
C MET A 146 -12.21 3.14 -6.61
N ASN A 147 -13.51 3.21 -6.36
CA ASN A 147 -14.35 2.04 -6.06
C ASN A 147 -14.49 1.10 -7.27
N GLN A 148 -14.59 1.63 -8.50
CA GLN A 148 -14.56 0.81 -9.72
C GLN A 148 -13.23 0.05 -9.87
N HIS A 149 -12.10 0.70 -9.57
CA HIS A 149 -10.80 0.02 -9.56
C HIS A 149 -10.70 -1.00 -8.43
N ALA A 150 -11.27 -0.72 -7.24
CA ALA A 150 -11.34 -1.66 -6.14
C ALA A 150 -12.08 -2.95 -6.53
N GLU A 151 -13.23 -2.81 -7.20
CA GLU A 151 -13.99 -3.94 -7.73
C GLU A 151 -13.17 -4.76 -8.73
N ARG A 152 -12.52 -4.11 -9.71
CA ARG A 152 -11.66 -4.79 -10.71
C ARG A 152 -10.50 -5.55 -10.08
N LEU A 153 -9.94 -5.04 -8.98
CA LEU A 153 -8.86 -5.66 -8.24
C LEU A 153 -9.34 -6.74 -7.25
N GLY A 154 -10.65 -6.91 -7.08
CA GLY A 154 -11.22 -7.83 -6.11
C GLY A 154 -10.98 -7.41 -4.67
N LEU A 155 -10.99 -6.10 -4.38
CA LEU A 155 -10.92 -5.53 -3.02
C LEU A 155 -12.33 -5.51 -2.42
N SER A 156 -12.88 -6.68 -2.16
CA SER A 156 -14.30 -6.88 -1.84
C SER A 156 -14.74 -6.32 -0.47
N ASN A 157 -13.79 -5.95 0.37
CA ASN A 157 -14.03 -5.41 1.69
C ASN A 157 -13.42 -4.00 1.86
N SER A 158 -13.39 -3.23 0.77
CA SER A 158 -12.92 -1.85 0.76
C SER A 158 -13.95 -0.93 0.12
N HIS A 159 -14.10 0.27 0.66
CA HIS A 159 -14.93 1.32 0.10
C HIS A 159 -14.29 2.68 0.34
N PHE A 160 -14.16 3.49 -0.69
CA PHE A 160 -13.50 4.78 -0.67
C PHE A 160 -14.51 5.90 -0.83
N MET A 161 -14.49 6.87 0.09
CA MET A 161 -15.35 8.05 0.09
C MET A 161 -14.62 9.32 -0.33
N ASN A 162 -13.28 9.31 -0.25
CA ASN A 162 -12.43 10.45 -0.60
C ASN A 162 -11.05 9.97 -1.07
N SER A 163 -10.26 10.90 -1.62
CA SER A 163 -8.95 10.62 -2.21
C SER A 163 -7.81 10.54 -1.19
N HIS A 164 -8.00 11.05 0.03
CA HIS A 164 -6.93 11.32 1.00
C HIS A 164 -6.96 10.43 2.24
N GLY A 165 -8.13 9.94 2.66
CA GLY A 165 -8.30 9.09 3.83
C GLY A 165 -8.59 9.84 5.13
N LEU A 166 -9.12 11.07 5.06
CA LEU A 166 -9.74 11.69 6.23
C LEU A 166 -11.00 10.90 6.62
N PRO A 167 -11.37 10.91 7.91
CA PRO A 167 -12.44 10.07 8.43
C PRO A 167 -13.80 10.27 7.74
N ASP A 168 -14.43 9.16 7.38
CA ASP A 168 -15.81 9.05 6.96
C ASP A 168 -16.31 7.68 7.39
N PRO A 169 -17.53 7.53 7.94
CA PRO A 169 -18.03 6.27 8.48
C PRO A 169 -18.17 5.16 7.42
N ASN A 170 -18.23 5.51 6.13
CA ASN A 170 -18.30 4.57 5.03
C ASN A 170 -16.96 4.37 4.32
N HIS A 171 -15.87 4.97 4.84
CA HIS A 171 -14.53 4.85 4.29
C HIS A 171 -13.71 3.79 5.03
N TYR A 172 -13.58 2.61 4.46
CA TYR A 172 -12.91 1.47 5.11
C TYR A 172 -12.14 0.61 4.12
N THR A 173 -11.22 -0.16 4.65
CA THR A 173 -10.45 -1.18 3.93
C THR A 173 -10.04 -2.30 4.87
N THR A 174 -9.34 -3.31 4.36
CA THR A 174 -8.80 -4.43 5.13
C THR A 174 -7.31 -4.61 4.88
N ALA A 175 -6.60 -5.27 5.79
CA ALA A 175 -5.19 -5.58 5.59
C ALA A 175 -4.98 -6.46 4.33
N ARG A 176 -5.89 -7.38 4.05
CA ARG A 176 -5.85 -8.21 2.85
C ARG A 176 -6.02 -7.41 1.57
N ASP A 177 -6.98 -6.51 1.52
CA ASP A 177 -7.23 -5.71 0.32
C ASP A 177 -6.09 -4.73 0.06
N LEU A 178 -5.51 -4.12 1.10
CA LEU A 178 -4.30 -3.30 0.95
C LEU A 178 -3.09 -4.12 0.46
N ALA A 179 -2.94 -5.37 0.88
CA ALA A 179 -1.88 -6.24 0.35
C ALA A 179 -2.09 -6.55 -1.14
N LYS A 180 -3.33 -6.83 -1.58
CA LYS A 180 -3.66 -7.02 -2.99
C LYS A 180 -3.40 -5.76 -3.82
N LEU A 181 -3.87 -4.61 -3.34
CA LEU A 181 -3.65 -3.31 -3.99
C LEU A 181 -2.15 -3.02 -4.15
N SER A 182 -1.37 -3.24 -3.09
CA SER A 182 0.08 -3.04 -3.10
C SER A 182 0.78 -3.96 -4.10
N ALA A 183 0.39 -5.24 -4.16
CA ALA A 183 0.92 -6.18 -5.15
C ALA A 183 0.58 -5.74 -6.58
N ALA A 184 -0.62 -5.20 -6.80
CA ALA A 184 -1.03 -4.66 -8.09
C ALA A 184 -0.18 -3.44 -8.50
N ILE A 185 0.03 -2.46 -7.60
CA ILE A 185 0.90 -1.29 -7.85
C ILE A 185 2.31 -1.74 -8.27
N ILE A 186 2.89 -2.68 -7.53
CA ILE A 186 4.25 -3.18 -7.79
C ILE A 186 4.35 -3.87 -9.15
N ARG A 187 3.35 -4.66 -9.52
CA ARG A 187 3.32 -5.46 -10.74
C ARG A 187 3.00 -4.64 -11.98
N GLU A 188 2.01 -3.77 -11.89
CA GLU A 188 1.40 -3.10 -13.04
C GLU A 188 2.07 -1.75 -13.32
N PHE A 189 2.57 -1.07 -12.30
CA PHE A 189 3.13 0.27 -12.42
C PHE A 189 4.52 0.41 -11.79
N PRO A 190 5.54 -0.33 -12.29
CA PRO A 190 6.89 -0.35 -11.69
C PRO A 190 7.57 1.02 -11.68
N GLU A 191 7.31 1.88 -12.67
CA GLU A 191 7.85 3.25 -12.71
C GLU A 191 7.24 4.14 -11.63
N HIS A 192 5.93 4.05 -11.42
CA HIS A 192 5.24 4.73 -10.32
C HIS A 192 5.72 4.17 -8.97
N TYR A 193 5.81 2.84 -8.86
CA TYR A 193 6.29 2.19 -7.65
C TYR A 193 7.69 2.66 -7.24
N ALA A 194 8.57 2.97 -8.20
CA ALA A 194 9.91 3.47 -7.91
C ALA A 194 9.92 4.77 -7.09
N ARG A 195 8.83 5.57 -7.11
CA ARG A 195 8.70 6.78 -6.30
C ARG A 195 8.61 6.50 -4.80
N TYR A 196 8.07 5.35 -4.41
CA TYR A 196 7.89 5.02 -2.99
C TYR A 196 9.18 4.87 -2.19
N LYS A 197 10.31 4.61 -2.86
CA LYS A 197 11.63 4.55 -2.22
C LYS A 197 12.36 5.89 -2.16
N GLU A 198 11.84 6.95 -2.79
CA GLU A 198 12.43 8.29 -2.71
C GLU A 198 12.38 8.78 -1.25
N LEU A 199 13.53 9.23 -0.73
CA LEU A 199 13.67 9.55 0.70
C LEU A 199 13.16 10.95 1.06
N ASP A 200 13.20 11.85 0.10
CA ASP A 200 12.75 13.22 0.27
C ASP A 200 12.39 13.85 -1.09
N TYR A 201 11.72 14.98 -1.02
CA TYR A 201 11.23 15.74 -2.16
C TYR A 201 11.12 17.21 -1.76
N THR A 202 11.45 18.10 -2.68
CA THR A 202 11.33 19.54 -2.46
C THR A 202 10.33 20.12 -3.47
N TYR A 203 9.33 20.82 -2.96
CA TYR A 203 8.37 21.56 -3.75
C TYR A 203 8.20 22.96 -3.12
N ASN A 204 8.20 24.00 -3.95
CA ASN A 204 8.04 25.39 -3.53
C ASN A 204 9.01 25.76 -2.37
N ASP A 205 10.29 25.37 -2.51
CA ASP A 205 11.37 25.52 -1.52
C ASP A 205 11.14 24.81 -0.17
N ILE A 206 10.08 24.01 -0.06
CA ILE A 206 9.79 23.23 1.14
C ILE A 206 10.27 21.80 0.93
N LYS A 207 11.34 21.44 1.66
CA LYS A 207 11.84 20.05 1.68
C LYS A 207 10.99 19.18 2.62
N GLN A 208 10.49 18.07 2.10
CA GLN A 208 9.69 17.10 2.82
C GLN A 208 10.31 15.70 2.76
N TYR A 209 10.18 14.96 3.83
CA TYR A 209 10.77 13.63 3.95
C TYR A 209 9.70 12.54 3.83
N ASN A 210 10.08 11.41 3.22
CA ASN A 210 9.23 10.25 3.20
C ASN A 210 8.91 9.79 4.64
N ARG A 211 7.61 9.60 4.89
CA ARG A 211 7.09 9.23 6.21
C ARG A 211 7.41 7.79 6.60
N ASN A 212 7.74 6.93 5.63
CA ASN A 212 8.17 5.55 5.88
C ASN A 212 9.63 5.52 6.34
N LYS A 213 9.84 5.46 7.66
CA LYS A 213 11.18 5.44 8.26
C LYS A 213 11.97 4.17 7.90
N LEU A 214 11.30 3.05 7.62
CA LEU A 214 11.96 1.79 7.27
C LEU A 214 12.84 1.91 6.03
N LEU A 215 12.55 2.85 5.12
CA LEU A 215 13.39 3.13 3.95
C LEU A 215 14.84 3.54 4.31
N ARG A 216 15.06 4.03 5.53
CA ARG A 216 16.38 4.43 6.04
C ARG A 216 17.00 3.39 6.95
N GLU A 217 16.19 2.49 7.49
CA GLU A 217 16.59 1.50 8.50
C GLU A 217 16.92 0.15 7.87
N ASP A 218 16.20 -0.26 6.82
CA ASP A 218 16.41 -1.54 6.13
C ASP A 218 16.53 -1.32 4.61
N PRO A 219 17.70 -1.56 4.00
CA PRO A 219 17.92 -1.36 2.56
C PRO A 219 17.12 -2.31 1.67
N SER A 220 16.53 -3.37 2.21
CA SER A 220 15.64 -4.25 1.46
C SER A 220 14.23 -3.69 1.31
N VAL A 221 13.85 -2.68 2.12
CA VAL A 221 12.55 -1.99 2.05
C VAL A 221 12.58 -0.95 0.94
N ASP A 222 11.58 -0.98 0.06
CA ASP A 222 11.47 -0.08 -1.10
C ASP A 222 10.07 0.54 -1.27
N GLY A 223 9.24 0.45 -0.27
CA GLY A 223 7.87 1.00 -0.21
C GLY A 223 7.18 0.64 1.10
N LEU A 224 5.94 1.01 1.29
CA LEU A 224 5.05 1.84 0.50
C LEU A 224 4.59 3.06 1.34
N LYS A 225 3.56 2.88 2.19
CA LYS A 225 2.81 3.99 2.75
C LYS A 225 2.52 3.86 4.23
N THR A 226 2.56 4.99 4.93
CA THR A 226 2.09 5.13 6.31
C THR A 226 0.73 5.83 6.35
N GLY A 227 -0.03 5.60 7.41
CA GLY A 227 -1.28 6.29 7.69
C GLY A 227 -1.46 6.54 9.19
N TYR A 228 -2.11 7.64 9.52
CA TYR A 228 -2.53 7.95 10.88
C TYR A 228 -3.72 8.90 10.89
N THR A 229 -4.71 8.57 11.67
CA THR A 229 -5.71 9.49 12.23
C THR A 229 -5.99 9.05 13.67
N SER A 230 -6.60 9.92 14.48
CA SER A 230 -6.97 9.55 15.84
C SER A 230 -7.96 8.37 15.90
N GLU A 231 -8.77 8.19 14.85
CA GLU A 231 -9.74 7.11 14.73
C GLU A 231 -9.08 5.80 14.28
N ALA A 232 -8.18 5.86 13.28
CA ALA A 232 -7.55 4.69 12.69
C ALA A 232 -6.37 4.14 13.50
N GLY A 233 -5.76 4.94 14.37
CA GLY A 233 -4.43 4.63 14.90
C GLY A 233 -3.35 4.70 13.82
N TYR A 234 -2.16 4.15 14.10
CA TYR A 234 -1.10 4.06 13.10
C TYR A 234 -1.31 2.86 12.19
N GLY A 235 -1.04 3.05 10.91
CA GLY A 235 -1.02 2.01 9.90
C GLY A 235 0.23 2.09 9.03
N LEU A 236 0.70 0.94 8.55
CA LEU A 236 1.85 0.83 7.65
C LEU A 236 1.61 -0.28 6.62
N VAL A 237 1.84 0.05 5.37
CA VAL A 237 2.08 -0.93 4.32
C VAL A 237 3.56 -0.84 3.95
N ALA A 238 4.29 -1.93 4.09
CA ALA A 238 5.69 -2.03 3.73
C ALA A 238 5.91 -3.13 2.70
N SER A 239 6.88 -2.93 1.80
CA SER A 239 7.38 -3.96 0.90
C SER A 239 8.89 -4.06 1.03
N ALA A 240 9.39 -5.29 1.08
CA ALA A 240 10.80 -5.59 1.11
C ALA A 240 11.17 -6.66 0.09
N LYS A 241 12.30 -6.48 -0.61
CA LYS A 241 12.81 -7.45 -1.58
C LYS A 241 14.19 -7.95 -1.17
N ARG A 242 14.32 -9.28 -1.03
CA ARG A 242 15.59 -9.97 -0.73
C ARG A 242 15.81 -11.09 -1.73
N GLY A 243 16.78 -10.93 -2.62
CA GLY A 243 16.94 -11.82 -3.75
C GLY A 243 15.71 -11.79 -4.66
N ASP A 244 15.15 -12.96 -4.95
CA ASP A 244 13.93 -13.08 -5.78
C ASP A 244 12.64 -13.00 -4.97
N MET A 245 12.73 -13.06 -3.63
CA MET A 245 11.57 -12.98 -2.75
C MET A 245 11.18 -11.54 -2.46
N ARG A 246 9.92 -11.20 -2.68
CA ARG A 246 9.31 -9.95 -2.24
C ARG A 246 8.19 -10.23 -1.26
N LEU A 247 8.23 -9.58 -0.12
CA LEU A 247 7.17 -9.63 0.88
C LEU A 247 6.44 -8.29 0.95
N ILE A 248 5.15 -8.36 1.22
CA ILE A 248 4.31 -7.21 1.56
C ILE A 248 3.76 -7.44 2.97
N SER A 249 3.96 -6.47 3.83
CA SER A 249 3.42 -6.43 5.19
C SER A 249 2.42 -5.29 5.30
N VAL A 250 1.25 -5.57 5.84
CA VAL A 250 0.25 -4.57 6.20
C VAL A 250 -0.05 -4.69 7.68
N VAL A 251 0.01 -3.56 8.39
CA VAL A 251 -0.33 -3.46 9.81
C VAL A 251 -1.29 -2.31 9.99
N LEU A 252 -2.41 -2.53 10.68
CA LEU A 252 -3.48 -1.56 10.91
C LEU A 252 -3.82 -1.45 12.39
N GLY A 253 -4.17 -0.23 12.84
CA GLY A 253 -4.68 0.01 14.19
C GLY A 253 -3.64 -0.22 15.28
N THR A 254 -2.42 0.32 15.12
CA THR A 254 -1.43 0.34 16.22
C THR A 254 -1.52 1.65 17.01
N SER A 255 -1.13 1.59 18.29
CA SER A 255 -1.03 2.76 19.19
C SER A 255 0.33 3.44 19.13
#